data_d8d5dff97d36abf53d8adedc0cefbc1d
#
_entry.id   d8d5dff97d36abf53d8adedc0cefbc1d
#
_cell.length_a   1.000
_cell.length_b   1.000
_cell.length_c   1.000
_cell.angle_alpha   90.00
_cell.angle_beta   90.00
_cell.angle_gamma   90.00
#
_symmetry.space_group_name_H-M   'P 1'
#
loop_
_entity.id
_entity.type
_entity.pdbx_description
1 polymer ?
#
loop_
_entity_poly.entity_id
_entity_poly.type
_entity_poly.pdbx_seq_one_letter_code
_entity_poly.pdbx_strand_id
1 'polypeptide(L)'
;MILGGLSVRIGLVGKPNVGKSTFFAASTLIPVDIANYPFCTIDPNVGISFIPSRLPCPCGELRARLEEDGRVELSSERGGSICTPRTGSCEHHQRYVPCMLVDVAGLVPGASEGRGRGNAFLSDLAECHALIQVIDVAGTTDAEGNPIGAGKSKQEAIEQALAEVSFLTNELDAWLLSLLKDGWVRGARKIQAEGVKGFVQFLHDRLSGLGATQSICQRSFEAFFAQHGDMTSPWDWSDDILRILASSVRIHLFPLFIAGNKADLAPEGVIEHLSEVIPQFIPCSAETEFALRKANEAGFIDYTSGESTFTILDPNALNEAQAKGLGLLQQRLTNMGDTGLNKLLDKVLFDELDRIVGYPVQDESHWSD
;
A
#
# COMPACT_ATOMS: atom_id res chain seq x y z
N MET A 1 4.35 -6.74 27.65
CA MET A 1 5.31 -7.38 26.74
C MET A 1 5.19 -6.63 25.43
N ILE A 2 6.06 -5.64 25.22
CA ILE A 2 6.07 -4.80 24.00
C ILE A 2 6.52 -5.73 22.89
N LEU A 3 5.62 -6.11 22.01
CA LEU A 3 5.97 -6.75 20.74
C LEU A 3 6.85 -5.76 20.01
N GLY A 4 8.15 -6.06 19.89
CA GLY A 4 9.08 -5.32 19.07
C GLY A 4 8.43 -5.12 17.70
N GLY A 5 8.26 -3.85 17.29
CA GLY A 5 7.46 -3.49 16.14
C GLY A 5 7.97 -4.14 14.89
N LEU A 6 7.28 -5.17 14.42
CA LEU A 6 7.30 -5.55 13.03
C LEU A 6 6.70 -4.36 12.26
N SER A 7 7.58 -3.54 11.69
CA SER A 7 7.14 -2.45 10.83
C SER A 7 6.32 -3.06 9.68
N VAL A 8 5.14 -2.50 9.43
CA VAL A 8 4.32 -2.93 8.30
C VAL A 8 5.10 -2.71 7.01
N ARG A 9 5.19 -3.73 6.17
CA ARG A 9 5.83 -3.67 4.85
C ARG A 9 4.77 -3.81 3.77
N ILE A 10 4.74 -2.86 2.84
CA ILE A 10 3.83 -2.82 1.69
C ILE A 10 4.67 -2.87 0.44
N GLY A 11 4.48 -3.88 -0.40
CA GLY A 11 5.19 -4.04 -1.66
C GLY A 11 4.52 -3.22 -2.77
N LEU A 12 5.31 -2.38 -3.47
CA LEU A 12 4.87 -1.71 -4.69
C LEU A 12 5.25 -2.57 -5.89
N VAL A 13 4.27 -2.95 -6.69
CA VAL A 13 4.44 -3.78 -7.89
C VAL A 13 3.83 -3.09 -9.10
N GLY A 14 4.29 -3.43 -10.29
CA GLY A 14 3.76 -2.88 -11.54
C GLY A 14 4.77 -2.97 -12.68
N LYS A 15 4.30 -2.84 -13.91
CA LYS A 15 5.17 -2.83 -15.10
C LYS A 15 6.08 -1.57 -15.13
N PRO A 16 7.09 -1.53 -16.00
CA PRO A 16 7.90 -0.31 -16.19
C PRO A 16 7.03 0.90 -16.59
N ASN A 17 7.46 2.09 -16.20
CA ASN A 17 6.91 3.39 -16.59
C ASN A 17 5.43 3.69 -16.23
N VAL A 18 4.78 2.88 -15.40
CA VAL A 18 3.46 3.20 -14.82
C VAL A 18 3.54 4.29 -13.74
N GLY A 19 4.75 4.69 -13.34
CA GLY A 19 4.98 5.68 -12.30
C GLY A 19 5.23 5.09 -10.91
N LYS A 20 5.61 3.80 -10.82
CA LYS A 20 5.92 3.11 -9.55
C LYS A 20 6.99 3.84 -8.74
N SER A 21 8.14 4.19 -9.34
CA SER A 21 9.21 4.93 -8.65
C SER A 21 8.80 6.36 -8.26
N THR A 22 7.92 7.01 -9.04
CA THR A 22 7.34 8.31 -8.67
C THR A 22 6.39 8.16 -7.48
N PHE A 23 5.57 7.11 -7.48
CA PHE A 23 4.69 6.78 -6.35
C PHE A 23 5.52 6.53 -5.07
N PHE A 24 6.58 5.72 -5.17
CA PHE A 24 7.52 5.46 -4.08
C PHE A 24 8.14 6.77 -3.56
N ALA A 25 8.71 7.59 -4.45
CA ALA A 25 9.33 8.85 -4.08
C ALA A 25 8.31 9.82 -3.45
N ALA A 26 7.12 9.97 -4.04
CA ALA A 26 6.06 10.81 -3.50
C ALA A 26 5.62 10.37 -2.10
N SER A 27 5.50 9.07 -1.86
CA SER A 27 5.06 8.52 -0.57
C SER A 27 6.13 8.54 0.51
N THR A 28 7.43 8.51 0.15
CA THR A 28 8.57 8.43 1.08
C THR A 28 9.31 9.75 1.28
N LEU A 29 8.87 10.83 0.66
CA LEU A 29 9.33 12.17 0.97
C LEU A 29 8.98 12.50 2.42
N ILE A 30 10.01 12.55 3.27
CA ILE A 30 9.88 12.82 4.71
C ILE A 30 10.16 14.32 4.91
N PRO A 31 9.27 15.07 5.59
CA PRO A 31 9.65 16.38 6.13
C PRO A 31 10.89 16.23 7.02
N VAL A 32 11.82 17.18 6.93
CA VAL A 32 13.16 17.10 7.53
C VAL A 32 13.17 16.81 9.04
N ASP A 33 12.09 17.13 9.74
CA ASP A 33 11.96 16.97 11.19
C ASP A 33 11.52 15.56 11.66
N ILE A 34 11.17 14.65 10.74
CA ILE A 34 10.65 13.30 11.08
C ILE A 34 11.75 12.22 10.98
N ALA A 35 13.00 12.59 10.78
CA ALA A 35 14.11 11.69 10.40
C ALA A 35 14.58 10.67 11.48
N ASN A 36 13.97 10.60 12.67
CA ASN A 36 14.42 9.72 13.75
C ASN A 36 13.65 8.38 13.80
N TYR A 37 13.80 7.55 12.74
CA TYR A 37 13.37 6.15 12.82
C TYR A 37 14.60 5.28 13.14
N PRO A 38 14.73 4.76 14.39
CA PRO A 38 15.84 3.87 14.74
C PRO A 38 15.67 2.52 14.02
N PHE A 39 16.78 1.97 13.52
CA PHE A 39 16.90 0.62 12.91
C PHE A 39 16.56 0.45 11.42
N CYS A 40 16.56 1.47 10.60
CA CYS A 40 16.59 1.26 9.15
C CYS A 40 18.03 1.20 8.62
N THR A 41 18.51 0.00 8.31
CA THR A 41 19.49 -0.14 7.23
C THR A 41 18.72 0.19 5.96
N ILE A 42 18.98 1.34 5.34
CA ILE A 42 18.27 1.77 4.12
C ILE A 42 18.76 0.88 3.00
N ASP A 43 17.98 -0.14 2.69
CA ASP A 43 18.09 -0.87 1.43
C ASP A 43 17.64 0.07 0.31
N PRO A 44 18.34 0.17 -0.83
CA PRO A 44 17.99 1.13 -1.89
C PRO A 44 16.55 1.02 -2.41
N ASN A 45 15.87 -0.08 -2.12
CA ASN A 45 14.49 -0.33 -2.54
C ASN A 45 13.46 -0.24 -1.41
N VAL A 46 13.84 0.25 -0.21
CA VAL A 46 12.96 0.37 0.94
C VAL A 46 12.90 1.82 1.40
N GLY A 47 11.69 2.36 1.54
CA GLY A 47 11.43 3.70 2.04
C GLY A 47 10.42 3.70 3.17
N ILE A 48 10.39 4.76 3.97
CA ILE A 48 9.41 4.93 5.03
C ILE A 48 8.39 5.97 4.59
N SER A 49 7.11 5.62 4.66
CA SER A 49 6.00 6.53 4.49
C SER A 49 5.34 6.79 5.85
N PHE A 50 4.87 8.01 6.06
CA PHE A 50 4.19 8.43 7.29
C PHE A 50 2.73 8.73 6.99
N ILE A 51 1.84 7.96 7.59
CA ILE A 51 0.40 8.02 7.33
C ILE A 51 -0.30 8.65 8.54
N PRO A 52 -1.15 9.67 8.35
CA PRO A 52 -1.89 10.26 9.45
C PRO A 52 -2.84 9.23 10.08
N SER A 53 -2.88 9.20 11.42
CA SER A 53 -3.86 8.38 12.13
C SER A 53 -5.27 8.89 11.87
N ARG A 54 -6.26 7.99 11.86
CA ARG A 54 -7.68 8.36 11.61
C ARG A 54 -8.30 9.20 12.71
N LEU A 55 -7.75 9.11 13.91
CA LEU A 55 -8.17 9.90 15.06
C LEU A 55 -7.08 10.90 15.43
N PRO A 56 -7.47 12.10 15.89
CA PRO A 56 -6.52 13.07 16.40
C PRO A 56 -5.74 12.49 17.59
N CYS A 57 -4.52 12.97 17.78
CA CYS A 57 -3.73 12.55 18.93
C CYS A 57 -4.33 13.10 20.23
N PRO A 58 -4.53 12.26 21.25
CA PRO A 58 -5.05 12.70 22.54
C PRO A 58 -4.20 13.78 23.24
N CYS A 59 -2.96 14.04 22.74
CA CYS A 59 -2.14 15.13 23.28
C CYS A 59 -2.78 16.52 23.15
N GLY A 60 -3.74 16.71 22.24
CA GLY A 60 -4.48 17.95 22.13
C GLY A 60 -5.36 18.22 23.35
N GLU A 61 -6.11 17.20 23.78
CA GLU A 61 -6.96 17.29 24.98
C GLU A 61 -6.09 17.43 26.25
N LEU A 62 -4.99 16.68 26.31
CA LEU A 62 -4.06 16.78 27.43
C LEU A 62 -3.45 18.19 27.52
N ARG A 63 -3.04 18.76 26.39
CA ARG A 63 -2.51 20.12 26.32
C ARG A 63 -3.54 21.12 26.86
N ALA A 64 -4.79 21.07 26.40
CA ALA A 64 -5.84 21.98 26.86
C ALA A 64 -6.01 21.93 28.40
N ARG A 65 -6.02 20.74 28.99
CA ARG A 65 -6.08 20.57 30.47
C ARG A 65 -4.87 21.16 31.17
N LEU A 66 -3.64 20.93 30.63
CA LEU A 66 -2.41 21.45 31.24
C LEU A 66 -2.31 22.98 31.11
N GLU A 67 -2.87 23.56 30.07
CA GLU A 67 -2.99 25.02 29.90
C GLU A 67 -3.95 25.64 30.94
N GLU A 68 -5.11 25.01 31.15
CA GLU A 68 -6.06 25.41 32.19
C GLU A 68 -5.45 25.34 33.60
N ASP A 69 -4.60 24.34 33.86
CA ASP A 69 -3.87 24.17 35.14
C ASP A 69 -2.63 25.07 35.26
N GLY A 70 -2.26 25.83 34.24
CA GLY A 70 -1.07 26.68 34.21
C GLY A 70 0.25 25.91 34.24
N ARG A 71 0.28 24.66 33.77
CA ARG A 71 1.43 23.75 33.86
C ARG A 71 2.30 23.69 32.60
N VAL A 72 1.88 24.28 31.50
CA VAL A 72 2.58 24.25 30.22
C VAL A 72 2.79 25.66 29.71
N GLU A 73 4.05 26.01 29.39
CA GLU A 73 4.32 27.18 28.58
C GLU A 73 3.85 26.91 27.13
N LEU A 74 3.10 27.86 26.59
CA LEU A 74 2.56 27.79 25.23
C LEU A 74 3.67 27.80 24.20
N SER A 75 4.19 26.62 23.83
CA SER A 75 5.01 26.46 22.63
C SER A 75 4.13 26.26 21.41
N SER A 76 4.38 27.02 20.35
CA SER A 76 3.73 26.81 19.04
C SER A 76 4.49 25.81 18.15
N GLU A 77 5.60 25.27 18.66
CA GLU A 77 6.36 24.22 17.94
C GLU A 77 5.47 23.02 17.64
N ARG A 78 5.68 22.40 16.51
CA ARG A 78 4.91 21.26 15.99
C ARG A 78 3.38 21.48 16.06
N GLY A 79 2.92 22.72 15.78
CA GLY A 79 1.51 23.08 15.86
C GLY A 79 0.89 22.87 17.23
N GLY A 80 1.67 22.96 18.30
CA GLY A 80 1.22 22.77 19.68
C GLY A 80 1.21 21.33 20.18
N SER A 81 1.65 20.36 19.43
CA SER A 81 1.75 18.96 19.88
C SER A 81 2.76 18.81 21.02
N ILE A 82 2.34 18.21 22.14
CA ILE A 82 3.16 18.05 23.35
C ILE A 82 3.76 16.64 23.52
N CYS A 83 3.27 15.65 22.77
CA CYS A 83 3.79 14.28 22.84
C CYS A 83 5.05 14.12 21.99
N THR A 84 5.91 13.17 22.38
CA THR A 84 7.18 12.82 21.71
C THR A 84 7.16 11.33 21.35
N PRO A 85 6.55 10.95 20.19
CA PRO A 85 6.48 9.55 19.82
C PRO A 85 7.85 8.95 19.57
N ARG A 86 8.05 7.69 19.99
CA ARG A 86 9.28 6.93 19.69
C ARG A 86 9.44 6.64 18.21
N THR A 87 8.32 6.48 17.52
CA THR A 87 8.26 6.22 16.07
C THR A 87 7.23 7.13 15.44
N GLY A 88 7.58 7.70 14.29
CA GLY A 88 6.74 8.67 13.62
C GLY A 88 6.81 10.06 14.24
N SER A 89 5.81 10.87 13.99
CA SER A 89 5.71 12.25 14.50
C SER A 89 4.30 12.56 14.99
N CYS A 90 4.17 13.69 15.65
CA CYS A 90 2.89 14.28 15.98
C CYS A 90 2.98 15.80 15.76
N GLU A 91 2.17 16.31 14.83
CA GLU A 91 2.11 17.71 14.44
C GLU A 91 0.65 18.16 14.36
N HIS A 92 0.36 19.37 14.84
CA HIS A 92 -1.02 19.87 14.92
C HIS A 92 -1.98 18.87 15.59
N HIS A 93 -1.49 18.14 16.60
CA HIS A 93 -2.24 17.05 17.26
C HIS A 93 -2.65 15.91 16.32
N GLN A 94 -2.01 15.78 15.16
CA GLN A 94 -2.13 14.66 14.25
C GLN A 94 -0.94 13.72 14.40
N ARG A 95 -1.20 12.45 14.74
CA ARG A 95 -0.16 11.40 14.79
C ARG A 95 0.11 10.87 13.40
N TYR A 96 1.39 10.73 13.05
CA TYR A 96 1.86 10.09 11.82
C TYR A 96 2.50 8.75 12.13
N VAL A 97 1.95 7.69 11.51
CA VAL A 97 2.36 6.30 11.73
C VAL A 97 3.28 5.86 10.60
N PRO A 98 4.48 5.33 10.92
CA PRO A 98 5.39 4.86 9.89
C PRO A 98 4.94 3.52 9.29
N CYS A 99 5.05 3.37 7.97
CA CYS A 99 5.01 2.10 7.27
C CYS A 99 6.17 2.02 6.26
N MET A 100 6.67 0.82 6.00
CA MET A 100 7.73 0.60 5.04
C MET A 100 7.11 0.31 3.68
N LEU A 101 7.54 1.07 2.66
CA LEU A 101 7.26 0.76 1.26
C LEU A 101 8.49 0.05 0.67
N VAL A 102 8.25 -1.03 -0.04
CA VAL A 102 9.27 -1.80 -0.73
C VAL A 102 9.03 -1.66 -2.23
N ASP A 103 9.98 -1.06 -2.96
CA ASP A 103 9.91 -1.00 -4.42
C ASP A 103 10.34 -2.36 -4.98
N VAL A 104 9.38 -3.24 -5.17
CA VAL A 104 9.59 -4.59 -5.68
C VAL A 104 9.93 -4.52 -7.17
N ALA A 105 10.98 -5.23 -7.59
CA ALA A 105 11.38 -5.28 -8.99
C ALA A 105 10.21 -5.66 -9.90
N GLY A 106 10.12 -5.01 -11.07
CA GLY A 106 8.99 -5.23 -11.99
C GLY A 106 8.82 -6.70 -12.37
N LEU A 107 7.59 -7.16 -12.30
CA LEU A 107 7.23 -8.51 -12.73
C LEU A 107 7.40 -8.63 -14.24
N VAL A 108 8.16 -9.61 -14.68
CA VAL A 108 8.28 -9.96 -16.10
C VAL A 108 7.47 -11.23 -16.38
N PRO A 109 6.88 -11.38 -17.59
CA PRO A 109 6.16 -12.59 -17.96
C PRO A 109 7.01 -13.87 -17.78
N GLY A 110 6.43 -14.90 -17.11
CA GLY A 110 7.10 -16.14 -16.81
C GLY A 110 8.02 -16.10 -15.57
N ALA A 111 7.86 -15.11 -14.70
CA ALA A 111 8.56 -15.05 -13.42
C ALA A 111 8.22 -16.27 -12.53
N SER A 112 6.99 -16.77 -12.61
CA SER A 112 6.51 -17.99 -11.95
C SER A 112 7.25 -19.26 -12.43
N GLU A 113 7.81 -19.26 -13.65
CA GLU A 113 8.59 -20.35 -14.24
C GLU A 113 10.10 -20.20 -13.99
N GLY A 114 10.53 -19.25 -13.14
CA GLY A 114 11.92 -19.00 -12.82
C GLY A 114 12.68 -18.20 -13.89
N ARG A 115 12.00 -17.56 -14.81
CA ARG A 115 12.63 -16.70 -15.83
C ARG A 115 13.04 -15.36 -15.23
N GLY A 116 14.21 -14.89 -15.58
CA GLY A 116 14.71 -13.58 -15.15
C GLY A 116 15.07 -13.52 -13.66
N ARG A 117 14.67 -12.41 -12.99
CA ARG A 117 14.86 -12.18 -11.54
C ARG A 117 13.73 -12.74 -10.68
N GLY A 118 12.97 -13.73 -11.16
CA GLY A 118 11.78 -14.26 -10.49
C GLY A 118 11.99 -14.63 -9.02
N ASN A 119 13.13 -15.27 -8.68
CA ASN A 119 13.42 -15.63 -7.28
C ASN A 119 13.65 -14.42 -6.37
N ALA A 120 14.25 -13.33 -6.86
CA ALA A 120 14.43 -12.11 -6.07
C ALA A 120 13.09 -11.41 -5.84
N PHE A 121 12.26 -11.29 -6.89
CA PHE A 121 10.89 -10.78 -6.79
C PHE A 121 10.07 -11.53 -5.73
N LEU A 122 10.13 -12.85 -5.74
CA LEU A 122 9.39 -13.70 -4.80
C LEU A 122 9.89 -13.56 -3.35
N SER A 123 11.20 -13.35 -3.17
CA SER A 123 11.78 -13.08 -1.86
C SER A 123 11.33 -11.72 -1.30
N ASP A 124 11.27 -10.71 -2.16
CA ASP A 124 10.80 -9.37 -1.76
C ASP A 124 9.31 -9.41 -1.37
N LEU A 125 8.49 -10.18 -2.12
CA LEU A 125 7.07 -10.36 -1.78
C LEU A 125 6.85 -11.08 -0.45
N ALA A 126 7.68 -12.09 -0.14
CA ALA A 126 7.53 -12.88 1.09
C ALA A 126 7.64 -12.04 2.37
N GLU A 127 8.26 -10.87 2.30
CA GLU A 127 8.39 -9.94 3.41
C GLU A 127 7.26 -8.91 3.50
N CYS A 128 6.38 -8.84 2.50
CA CYS A 128 5.30 -7.85 2.42
C CYS A 128 4.02 -8.37 3.08
N HIS A 129 3.32 -7.48 3.80
CA HIS A 129 2.02 -7.78 4.44
C HIS A 129 0.83 -7.48 3.51
N ALA A 130 1.03 -6.59 2.53
CA ALA A 130 0.08 -6.25 1.48
C ALA A 130 0.84 -5.78 0.24
N LEU A 131 0.16 -5.78 -0.91
CA LEU A 131 0.70 -5.30 -2.18
C LEU A 131 -0.12 -4.14 -2.71
N ILE A 132 0.55 -3.16 -3.30
CA ILE A 132 -0.05 -2.12 -4.11
C ILE A 132 0.43 -2.29 -5.54
N GLN A 133 -0.47 -2.64 -6.44
CA GLN A 133 -0.18 -2.65 -7.86
C GLN A 133 -0.43 -1.27 -8.45
N VAL A 134 0.62 -0.66 -8.98
CA VAL A 134 0.55 0.61 -9.69
C VAL A 134 0.30 0.32 -11.17
N ILE A 135 -0.80 0.83 -11.71
CA ILE A 135 -1.20 0.70 -13.12
C ILE A 135 -1.35 2.06 -13.78
N ASP A 136 -1.18 2.12 -15.10
CA ASP A 136 -1.32 3.34 -15.90
C ASP A 136 -2.75 3.46 -16.44
N VAL A 137 -3.61 4.26 -15.79
CA VAL A 137 -5.00 4.44 -16.20
C VAL A 137 -5.19 5.50 -17.31
N ALA A 138 -4.15 6.25 -17.64
CA ALA A 138 -4.17 7.19 -18.76
C ALA A 138 -3.80 6.52 -20.09
N GLY A 139 -3.32 5.26 -20.05
CA GLY A 139 -2.92 4.54 -21.26
C GLY A 139 -1.74 5.19 -21.99
N THR A 140 -0.80 5.78 -21.27
CA THR A 140 0.38 6.44 -21.85
C THR A 140 1.56 5.49 -22.08
N THR A 141 1.39 4.22 -21.73
CA THR A 141 2.39 3.16 -21.95
C THR A 141 1.78 1.99 -22.72
N ASP A 142 2.60 1.22 -23.45
CA ASP A 142 2.19 -0.04 -24.07
C ASP A 142 2.17 -1.21 -23.07
N ALA A 143 1.94 -2.44 -23.56
CA ALA A 143 1.91 -3.64 -22.71
C ALA A 143 3.25 -3.93 -22.04
N GLU A 144 4.35 -3.62 -22.69
CA GLU A 144 5.71 -3.77 -22.20
C GLU A 144 6.15 -2.62 -21.27
N GLY A 145 5.35 -1.54 -21.22
CA GLY A 145 5.62 -0.34 -20.43
C GLY A 145 6.40 0.74 -21.15
N ASN A 146 6.57 0.64 -22.49
CA ASN A 146 7.23 1.72 -23.23
C ASN A 146 6.28 2.91 -23.38
N PRO A 147 6.76 4.16 -23.28
CA PRO A 147 5.94 5.35 -23.51
C PRO A 147 5.42 5.41 -24.95
N ILE A 148 4.13 5.65 -25.15
CA ILE A 148 3.50 5.75 -26.48
C ILE A 148 3.07 7.18 -26.85
N GLY A 149 3.40 8.18 -26.03
CA GLY A 149 3.11 9.58 -26.26
C GLY A 149 1.67 9.97 -25.90
N ALA A 150 0.82 10.27 -26.89
CA ALA A 150 -0.58 10.61 -26.64
C ALA A 150 -1.32 9.42 -26.03
N GLY A 151 -2.17 9.69 -25.03
CA GLY A 151 -2.95 8.67 -24.35
C GLY A 151 -3.89 7.92 -25.31
N LYS A 152 -4.29 6.73 -24.90
CA LYS A 152 -5.23 5.87 -25.60
C LYS A 152 -6.66 6.42 -25.53
N SER A 153 -7.54 5.88 -26.35
CA SER A 153 -8.98 6.06 -26.18
C SER A 153 -9.45 5.48 -24.85
N LYS A 154 -10.62 5.92 -24.37
CA LYS A 154 -11.24 5.38 -23.14
C LYS A 154 -11.25 3.85 -23.10
N GLN A 155 -11.72 3.23 -24.19
CA GLN A 155 -11.86 1.78 -24.28
C GLN A 155 -10.50 1.07 -24.18
N GLU A 156 -9.49 1.54 -24.91
CA GLU A 156 -8.15 0.97 -24.89
C GLU A 156 -7.46 1.14 -23.53
N ALA A 157 -7.68 2.27 -22.85
CA ALA A 157 -7.14 2.52 -21.52
C ALA A 157 -7.76 1.56 -20.48
N ILE A 158 -9.08 1.33 -20.55
CA ILE A 158 -9.78 0.36 -19.70
C ILE A 158 -9.27 -1.06 -19.94
N GLU A 159 -9.23 -1.51 -21.20
CA GLU A 159 -8.78 -2.85 -21.55
C GLU A 159 -7.35 -3.11 -21.09
N GLN A 160 -6.47 -2.13 -21.25
CA GLN A 160 -5.09 -2.23 -20.78
C GLN A 160 -5.01 -2.30 -19.24
N ALA A 161 -5.73 -1.45 -18.53
CA ALA A 161 -5.74 -1.45 -17.08
C ALA A 161 -6.21 -2.81 -16.51
N LEU A 162 -7.29 -3.37 -17.08
CA LEU A 162 -7.80 -4.69 -16.71
C LEU A 162 -6.80 -5.81 -17.04
N ALA A 163 -6.12 -5.73 -18.17
CA ALA A 163 -5.09 -6.68 -18.55
C ALA A 163 -3.90 -6.64 -17.59
N GLU A 164 -3.46 -5.45 -17.14
CA GLU A 164 -2.38 -5.30 -16.15
C GLU A 164 -2.75 -5.93 -14.81
N VAL A 165 -3.95 -5.70 -14.31
CA VAL A 165 -4.43 -6.32 -13.05
C VAL A 165 -4.50 -7.84 -13.18
N SER A 166 -5.08 -8.33 -14.27
CA SER A 166 -5.21 -9.77 -14.52
C SER A 166 -3.85 -10.46 -14.67
N PHE A 167 -2.90 -9.80 -15.30
CA PHE A 167 -1.54 -10.34 -15.47
C PHE A 167 -0.87 -10.62 -14.13
N LEU A 168 -0.84 -9.66 -13.19
CA LEU A 168 -0.22 -9.86 -11.88
C LEU A 168 -0.91 -10.97 -11.07
N THR A 169 -2.24 -10.96 -11.04
CA THR A 169 -3.00 -11.97 -10.29
C THR A 169 -2.76 -13.36 -10.83
N ASN A 170 -2.73 -13.52 -12.16
CA ASN A 170 -2.46 -14.81 -12.81
C ASN A 170 -1.05 -15.34 -12.54
N GLU A 171 -0.03 -14.47 -12.56
CA GLU A 171 1.36 -14.87 -12.25
C GLU A 171 1.50 -15.29 -10.78
N LEU A 172 0.88 -14.57 -9.85
CA LEU A 172 0.88 -14.95 -8.43
C LEU A 172 0.14 -16.26 -8.18
N ASP A 173 -1.03 -16.45 -8.81
CA ASP A 173 -1.79 -17.70 -8.71
C ASP A 173 -1.02 -18.87 -9.30
N ALA A 174 -0.35 -18.70 -10.45
CA ALA A 174 0.48 -19.73 -11.06
C ALA A 174 1.68 -20.12 -10.18
N TRP A 175 2.31 -19.13 -9.56
CA TRP A 175 3.40 -19.37 -8.63
C TRP A 175 2.94 -20.15 -7.39
N LEU A 176 1.88 -19.70 -6.73
CA LEU A 176 1.32 -20.40 -5.56
C LEU A 176 0.84 -21.81 -5.92
N LEU A 177 0.23 -21.99 -7.09
CA LEU A 177 -0.13 -23.30 -7.62
C LEU A 177 1.10 -24.22 -7.71
N SER A 178 2.22 -23.71 -8.23
CA SER A 178 3.45 -24.50 -8.33
C SER A 178 3.97 -24.95 -6.95
N LEU A 179 3.91 -24.07 -5.95
CA LEU A 179 4.28 -24.39 -4.57
C LEU A 179 3.36 -25.41 -3.93
N LEU A 180 2.06 -25.33 -4.18
CA LEU A 180 1.08 -26.28 -3.65
C LEU A 180 1.19 -27.65 -4.31
N LYS A 181 1.44 -27.72 -5.63
CA LYS A 181 1.64 -28.97 -6.38
C LYS A 181 2.87 -29.72 -5.90
N ASP A 182 3.94 -29.01 -5.56
CA ASP A 182 5.11 -29.65 -4.97
C ASP A 182 4.76 -30.19 -3.58
N GLY A 183 4.65 -31.51 -3.45
CA GLY A 183 4.25 -32.22 -2.24
C GLY A 183 2.74 -32.43 -2.07
N TRP A 184 1.90 -32.14 -3.09
CA TRP A 184 0.45 -32.31 -3.03
C TRP A 184 0.02 -33.72 -2.62
N VAL A 185 0.67 -34.77 -3.14
CA VAL A 185 0.35 -36.16 -2.79
C VAL A 185 0.45 -36.42 -1.28
N ARG A 186 1.41 -35.83 -0.60
CA ARG A 186 1.55 -35.93 0.86
C ARG A 186 0.47 -35.11 1.56
N GLY A 187 0.17 -33.91 1.05
CA GLY A 187 -0.90 -33.05 1.52
C GLY A 187 -2.25 -33.73 1.43
N ALA A 188 -2.59 -34.31 0.29
CA ALA A 188 -3.83 -35.02 0.06
C ALA A 188 -4.06 -36.16 1.07
N ARG A 189 -3.01 -36.95 1.38
CA ARG A 189 -3.10 -38.00 2.42
C ARG A 189 -3.35 -37.43 3.81
N LYS A 190 -2.72 -36.32 4.16
CA LYS A 190 -2.90 -35.63 5.44
C LYS A 190 -4.32 -35.08 5.56
N ILE A 191 -4.81 -34.45 4.48
CA ILE A 191 -6.19 -33.94 4.39
C ILE A 191 -7.18 -35.06 4.59
N GLN A 192 -6.99 -36.20 3.94
CA GLN A 192 -7.87 -37.38 4.09
C GLN A 192 -7.86 -37.90 5.52
N ALA A 193 -6.71 -37.95 6.18
CA ALA A 193 -6.59 -38.52 7.52
C ALA A 193 -7.10 -37.58 8.62
N GLU A 194 -6.91 -36.26 8.49
CA GLU A 194 -7.11 -35.26 9.55
C GLU A 194 -8.18 -34.21 9.18
N GLY A 195 -8.76 -34.26 7.99
CA GLY A 195 -9.76 -33.29 7.52
C GLY A 195 -9.22 -31.85 7.47
N VAL A 196 -10.03 -30.90 7.95
CA VAL A 196 -9.71 -29.48 7.95
C VAL A 196 -8.37 -29.17 8.65
N LYS A 197 -8.11 -29.84 9.78
CA LYS A 197 -6.85 -29.63 10.52
C LYS A 197 -5.64 -30.01 9.66
N GLY A 198 -5.72 -31.16 8.97
CA GLY A 198 -4.66 -31.60 8.06
C GLY A 198 -4.48 -30.67 6.87
N PHE A 199 -5.56 -30.08 6.38
CA PHE A 199 -5.55 -29.10 5.30
C PHE A 199 -4.81 -27.81 5.71
N VAL A 200 -5.25 -27.20 6.80
CA VAL A 200 -4.64 -25.97 7.33
C VAL A 200 -3.15 -26.18 7.65
N GLN A 201 -2.81 -27.33 8.25
CA GLN A 201 -1.42 -27.65 8.53
C GLN A 201 -0.59 -27.88 7.26
N PHE A 202 -1.15 -28.49 6.22
CA PHE A 202 -0.46 -28.63 4.93
C PHE A 202 -0.17 -27.25 4.31
N LEU A 203 -1.15 -26.34 4.27
CA LEU A 203 -0.93 -24.99 3.78
C LEU A 203 0.16 -24.25 4.58
N HIS A 204 0.09 -24.33 5.91
CA HIS A 204 1.08 -23.70 6.77
C HIS A 204 2.47 -24.27 6.55
N ASP A 205 2.64 -25.58 6.48
CA ASP A 205 3.94 -26.23 6.24
C ASP A 205 4.57 -25.81 4.89
N ARG A 206 3.72 -25.52 3.89
CA ARG A 206 4.17 -25.09 2.54
C ARG A 206 4.43 -23.61 2.41
N LEU A 207 3.68 -22.80 3.11
CA LEU A 207 3.62 -21.34 2.86
C LEU A 207 4.14 -20.50 4.03
N SER A 208 4.58 -21.11 5.14
CA SER A 208 5.13 -20.38 6.29
C SER A 208 6.36 -19.53 5.93
N GLY A 209 7.18 -20.00 5.00
CA GLY A 209 8.30 -19.23 4.46
C GLY A 209 7.88 -17.95 3.69
N LEU A 210 6.60 -17.82 3.32
CA LEU A 210 5.99 -16.66 2.71
C LEU A 210 5.18 -15.81 3.72
N GLY A 211 5.34 -16.05 5.02
CA GLY A 211 4.60 -15.34 6.05
C GLY A 211 3.20 -15.87 6.34
N ALA A 212 2.79 -17.01 5.75
CA ALA A 212 1.49 -17.60 6.03
C ALA A 212 1.39 -18.06 7.49
N THR A 213 0.47 -17.44 8.24
CA THR A 213 0.11 -17.87 9.60
C THR A 213 -0.99 -18.91 9.56
N GLN A 214 -1.22 -19.62 10.67
CA GLN A 214 -2.36 -20.55 10.75
C GLN A 214 -3.71 -19.86 10.49
N SER A 215 -3.87 -18.60 10.93
CA SER A 215 -5.08 -17.82 10.67
C SER A 215 -5.29 -17.54 9.18
N ILE A 216 -4.21 -17.17 8.46
CA ILE A 216 -4.25 -17.00 7.01
C ILE A 216 -4.62 -18.32 6.33
N CYS A 217 -3.99 -19.43 6.71
CA CYS A 217 -4.30 -20.76 6.15
C CYS A 217 -5.74 -21.18 6.41
N GLN A 218 -6.28 -20.87 7.60
CA GLN A 218 -7.68 -21.16 7.95
C GLN A 218 -8.65 -20.35 7.07
N ARG A 219 -8.45 -19.06 6.93
CA ARG A 219 -9.27 -18.19 6.07
C ARG A 219 -9.18 -18.61 4.59
N SER A 220 -8.00 -18.99 4.13
CA SER A 220 -7.78 -19.50 2.76
C SER A 220 -8.55 -20.81 2.54
N PHE A 221 -8.58 -21.70 3.53
CA PHE A 221 -9.39 -22.91 3.48
C PHE A 221 -10.88 -22.59 3.41
N GLU A 222 -11.38 -21.69 4.25
CA GLU A 222 -12.80 -21.32 4.29
C GLU A 222 -13.25 -20.70 2.96
N ALA A 223 -12.44 -19.81 2.37
CA ALA A 223 -12.71 -19.22 1.07
C ALA A 223 -12.70 -20.27 -0.06
N PHE A 224 -11.72 -21.17 -0.04
CA PHE A 224 -11.65 -22.30 -0.98
C PHE A 224 -12.87 -23.22 -0.84
N PHE A 225 -13.21 -23.61 0.40
CA PHE A 225 -14.33 -24.52 0.65
C PHE A 225 -15.68 -23.90 0.25
N ALA A 226 -15.84 -22.59 0.43
CA ALA A 226 -17.05 -21.89 -0.01
C ALA A 226 -17.26 -21.96 -1.53
N GLN A 227 -16.18 -22.06 -2.32
CA GLN A 227 -16.23 -22.15 -3.78
C GLN A 227 -16.30 -23.62 -4.26
N HIS A 228 -15.52 -24.50 -3.66
CA HIS A 228 -15.38 -25.89 -4.11
C HIS A 228 -16.37 -26.84 -3.43
N GLY A 229 -16.69 -26.60 -2.14
CA GLY A 229 -17.73 -27.33 -1.39
C GLY A 229 -17.44 -28.79 -1.07
N ASP A 230 -16.32 -29.37 -1.54
CA ASP A 230 -16.00 -30.78 -1.38
C ASP A 230 -14.53 -30.98 -0.97
N MET A 231 -14.32 -31.90 -0.03
CA MET A 231 -13.00 -32.34 0.42
C MET A 231 -12.73 -33.83 0.15
N THR A 232 -13.64 -34.49 -0.56
CA THR A 232 -13.46 -35.91 -0.89
C THR A 232 -12.37 -36.10 -1.93
N SER A 233 -11.66 -37.21 -1.86
CA SER A 233 -10.63 -37.61 -2.81
C SER A 233 -9.63 -36.50 -3.19
N PRO A 234 -8.97 -35.83 -2.23
CA PRO A 234 -8.11 -34.71 -2.55
C PRO A 234 -6.91 -35.06 -3.47
N TRP A 235 -6.56 -36.33 -3.62
CA TRP A 235 -5.55 -36.79 -4.58
C TRP A 235 -6.03 -36.79 -6.03
N ASP A 236 -7.34 -36.76 -6.27
CA ASP A 236 -7.94 -36.69 -7.61
C ASP A 236 -8.24 -35.24 -8.06
N TRP A 237 -7.92 -34.26 -7.24
CA TRP A 237 -8.17 -32.86 -7.59
C TRP A 237 -7.37 -32.44 -8.81
N SER A 238 -8.09 -31.89 -9.77
CA SER A 238 -7.51 -31.35 -11.00
C SER A 238 -6.68 -30.09 -10.74
N ASP A 239 -5.88 -29.69 -11.72
CA ASP A 239 -5.17 -28.43 -11.71
C ASP A 239 -6.11 -27.22 -11.54
N ASP A 240 -7.33 -27.28 -12.03
CA ASP A 240 -8.32 -26.20 -11.90
C ASP A 240 -8.75 -26.04 -10.44
N ILE A 241 -8.97 -27.15 -9.73
CA ILE A 241 -9.31 -27.12 -8.29
C ILE A 241 -8.13 -26.56 -7.49
N LEU A 242 -6.91 -27.01 -7.78
CA LEU A 242 -5.71 -26.49 -7.13
C LEU A 242 -5.46 -25.00 -7.46
N ARG A 243 -5.88 -24.53 -8.65
CA ARG A 243 -5.84 -23.10 -9.01
C ARG A 243 -6.84 -22.29 -8.19
N ILE A 244 -8.04 -22.80 -7.94
CA ILE A 244 -9.01 -22.16 -7.02
C ILE A 244 -8.41 -22.05 -5.61
N LEU A 245 -7.75 -23.11 -5.15
CA LEU A 245 -7.03 -23.08 -3.87
C LEU A 245 -5.90 -22.05 -3.86
N ALA A 246 -5.09 -21.99 -4.90
CA ALA A 246 -4.01 -21.01 -5.03
C ALA A 246 -4.54 -19.57 -5.00
N SER A 247 -5.62 -19.29 -5.71
CA SER A 247 -6.28 -17.99 -5.70
C SER A 247 -6.85 -17.62 -4.31
N SER A 248 -7.46 -18.59 -3.62
CA SER A 248 -7.95 -18.41 -2.25
C SER A 248 -6.82 -18.12 -1.25
N VAL A 249 -5.66 -18.75 -1.43
CA VAL A 249 -4.46 -18.48 -0.66
C VAL A 249 -3.93 -17.07 -0.98
N ARG A 250 -3.82 -16.70 -2.26
CA ARG A 250 -3.30 -15.38 -2.67
C ARG A 250 -4.07 -14.24 -2.04
N ILE A 251 -5.39 -14.30 -2.05
CA ILE A 251 -6.25 -13.25 -1.51
C ILE A 251 -5.94 -12.93 -0.04
N HIS A 252 -5.64 -13.96 0.76
CA HIS A 252 -5.39 -13.79 2.20
C HIS A 252 -3.91 -13.63 2.56
N LEU A 253 -3.00 -14.16 1.70
CA LEU A 253 -1.56 -14.07 1.94
C LEU A 253 -0.98 -12.77 1.40
N PHE A 254 -1.48 -12.32 0.25
CA PHE A 254 -1.05 -11.10 -0.43
C PHE A 254 -2.27 -10.23 -0.77
N PRO A 255 -2.89 -9.56 0.22
CA PRO A 255 -3.95 -8.59 -0.05
C PRO A 255 -3.46 -7.57 -1.09
N LEU A 256 -4.23 -7.40 -2.17
CA LEU A 256 -3.82 -6.60 -3.33
C LEU A 256 -4.72 -5.39 -3.49
N PHE A 257 -4.10 -4.21 -3.53
CA PHE A 257 -4.72 -2.92 -3.80
C PHE A 257 -4.25 -2.38 -5.14
N ILE A 258 -5.12 -1.68 -5.85
CA ILE A 258 -4.82 -1.15 -7.18
C ILE A 258 -4.73 0.37 -7.13
N ALA A 259 -3.52 0.90 -7.36
CA ALA A 259 -3.28 2.32 -7.56
C ALA A 259 -3.46 2.66 -9.04
N GLY A 260 -4.61 3.23 -9.40
CA GLY A 260 -4.85 3.74 -10.74
C GLY A 260 -4.08 5.04 -10.98
N ASN A 261 -2.79 4.93 -11.26
CA ASN A 261 -1.89 6.08 -11.38
C ASN A 261 -2.06 6.83 -12.69
N LYS A 262 -1.64 8.10 -12.71
CA LYS A 262 -1.86 9.08 -13.77
C LYS A 262 -3.36 9.38 -13.98
N ALA A 263 -4.15 9.31 -12.92
CA ALA A 263 -5.59 9.57 -12.96
C ALA A 263 -5.93 11.00 -13.42
N ASP A 264 -5.02 11.95 -13.16
CA ASP A 264 -5.09 13.34 -13.64
C ASP A 264 -4.99 13.48 -15.18
N LEU A 265 -4.55 12.44 -15.89
CA LEU A 265 -4.40 12.37 -17.33
C LEU A 265 -5.36 11.35 -17.98
N ALA A 266 -6.16 10.64 -17.18
CA ALA A 266 -7.05 9.60 -17.67
C ALA A 266 -8.16 10.18 -18.56
N PRO A 267 -8.54 9.49 -19.65
CA PRO A 267 -9.71 9.87 -20.43
C PRO A 267 -10.99 9.85 -19.58
N GLU A 268 -11.94 10.72 -19.90
CA GLU A 268 -13.21 10.84 -19.18
C GLU A 268 -13.95 9.50 -19.09
N GLY A 269 -14.41 9.17 -17.87
CA GLY A 269 -15.18 7.95 -17.58
C GLY A 269 -14.34 6.67 -17.47
N VAL A 270 -12.99 6.74 -17.51
CA VAL A 270 -12.10 5.59 -17.23
C VAL A 270 -12.09 5.28 -15.74
N ILE A 271 -11.91 6.30 -14.91
CA ILE A 271 -11.80 6.14 -13.45
C ILE A 271 -13.10 5.58 -12.87
N GLU A 272 -14.25 6.10 -13.30
CA GLU A 272 -15.56 5.64 -12.87
C GLU A 272 -15.74 4.17 -13.19
N HIS A 273 -15.47 3.78 -14.44
CA HIS A 273 -15.60 2.39 -14.88
C HIS A 273 -14.66 1.45 -14.12
N LEU A 274 -13.38 1.81 -13.97
CA LEU A 274 -12.42 0.96 -13.25
C LEU A 274 -12.76 0.86 -11.76
N SER A 275 -13.31 1.91 -11.16
CA SER A 275 -13.77 1.90 -9.76
C SER A 275 -14.95 0.95 -9.53
N GLU A 276 -15.79 0.73 -10.55
CA GLU A 276 -16.92 -0.20 -10.47
C GLU A 276 -16.51 -1.66 -10.63
N VAL A 277 -15.48 -1.93 -11.46
CA VAL A 277 -15.14 -3.30 -11.86
C VAL A 277 -13.92 -3.88 -11.16
N ILE A 278 -13.03 -3.04 -10.63
CA ILE A 278 -11.81 -3.48 -9.93
C ILE A 278 -11.99 -3.34 -8.41
N PRO A 279 -12.00 -4.43 -7.66
CA PRO A 279 -11.98 -4.37 -6.20
C PRO A 279 -10.73 -3.61 -5.70
N GLN A 280 -10.89 -2.87 -4.60
CA GLN A 280 -9.77 -2.16 -3.94
C GLN A 280 -9.02 -1.17 -4.86
N PHE A 281 -9.71 -0.62 -5.88
CA PHE A 281 -9.17 0.39 -6.77
C PHE A 281 -9.21 1.78 -6.14
N ILE A 282 -8.10 2.53 -6.24
CA ILE A 282 -8.01 3.94 -5.83
C ILE A 282 -7.33 4.72 -6.95
N PRO A 283 -7.98 5.75 -7.52
CA PRO A 283 -7.33 6.64 -8.47
C PRO A 283 -6.23 7.44 -7.79
N CYS A 284 -5.07 7.53 -8.43
CA CYS A 284 -3.89 8.19 -7.89
C CYS A 284 -3.22 9.10 -8.92
N SER A 285 -2.59 10.17 -8.46
CA SER A 285 -1.65 10.98 -9.24
C SER A 285 -0.35 11.17 -8.47
N ALA A 286 0.56 10.23 -8.65
CA ALA A 286 1.84 10.23 -7.96
C ALA A 286 2.71 11.43 -8.34
N GLU A 287 2.65 11.88 -9.60
CA GLU A 287 3.39 13.05 -10.06
C GLU A 287 2.87 14.35 -9.42
N THR A 288 1.55 14.49 -9.30
CA THR A 288 0.94 15.64 -8.64
C THR A 288 1.32 15.69 -7.15
N GLU A 289 1.21 14.55 -6.45
CA GLU A 289 1.63 14.46 -5.04
C GLU A 289 3.10 14.80 -4.86
N PHE A 290 3.98 14.23 -5.70
CA PHE A 290 5.41 14.51 -5.65
C PHE A 290 5.72 15.99 -5.87
N ALA A 291 5.06 16.62 -6.83
CA ALA A 291 5.25 18.05 -7.13
C ALA A 291 4.74 18.93 -5.98
N LEU A 292 3.60 18.61 -5.38
CA LEU A 292 3.05 19.33 -4.22
C LEU A 292 3.98 19.24 -3.02
N ARG A 293 4.46 18.05 -2.68
CA ARG A 293 5.41 17.86 -1.57
C ARG A 293 6.72 18.60 -1.81
N LYS A 294 7.23 18.61 -3.05
CA LYS A 294 8.44 19.38 -3.41
C LYS A 294 8.23 20.89 -3.32
N ALA A 295 7.06 21.38 -3.73
CA ALA A 295 6.72 22.79 -3.59
C ALA A 295 6.57 23.22 -2.10
N ASN A 296 6.02 22.33 -1.28
CA ASN A 296 5.93 22.53 0.17
C ASN A 296 7.32 22.52 0.84
N GLU A 297 8.18 21.54 0.51
CA GLU A 297 9.56 21.47 1.00
C GLU A 297 10.37 22.73 0.62
N ALA A 298 10.10 23.27 -0.56
CA ALA A 298 10.75 24.50 -1.03
C ALA A 298 10.16 25.79 -0.42
N GLY A 299 9.13 25.70 0.40
CA GLY A 299 8.48 26.85 1.07
C GLY A 299 7.63 27.72 0.13
N PHE A 300 7.17 27.20 -1.00
CA PHE A 300 6.27 27.94 -1.90
C PHE A 300 4.81 27.84 -1.49
N ILE A 301 4.44 26.71 -0.90
CA ILE A 301 3.05 26.41 -0.49
C ILE A 301 3.05 25.82 0.91
N ASP A 302 1.88 25.90 1.55
CA ASP A 302 1.51 25.10 2.71
C ASP A 302 0.52 24.02 2.25
N TYR A 303 0.97 22.75 2.30
CA TYR A 303 0.23 21.59 1.81
C TYR A 303 0.40 20.40 2.74
N THR A 304 -0.73 19.87 3.20
CA THR A 304 -0.77 18.58 3.90
C THR A 304 -1.20 17.47 2.93
N SER A 305 -0.40 16.42 2.86
CA SER A 305 -0.68 15.30 1.95
C SER A 305 -2.04 14.66 2.24
N GLY A 306 -2.85 14.51 1.18
CA GLY A 306 -4.24 14.05 1.25
C GLY A 306 -5.29 15.15 1.28
N GLU A 307 -4.88 16.42 1.37
CA GLU A 307 -5.81 17.55 1.24
C GLU A 307 -6.17 17.82 -0.22
N SER A 308 -7.34 18.42 -0.43
CA SER A 308 -7.87 18.82 -1.74
C SER A 308 -7.40 20.18 -2.22
N THR A 309 -6.62 20.90 -1.41
CA THR A 309 -6.15 22.25 -1.69
C THR A 309 -4.84 22.53 -0.97
N PHE A 310 -4.19 23.60 -1.33
CA PHE A 310 -3.00 24.15 -0.65
C PHE A 310 -3.05 25.67 -0.61
N THR A 311 -2.23 26.29 0.23
CA THR A 311 -2.11 27.74 0.33
C THR A 311 -0.73 28.18 -0.23
N ILE A 312 -0.71 29.19 -1.10
CA ILE A 312 0.53 29.81 -1.55
C ILE A 312 1.03 30.77 -0.47
N LEU A 313 2.24 30.54 0.04
CA LEU A 313 2.80 31.33 1.17
C LEU A 313 3.15 32.76 0.78
N ASP A 314 3.82 32.97 -0.35
CA ASP A 314 4.11 34.30 -0.88
C ASP A 314 3.93 34.33 -2.41
N PRO A 315 2.78 34.85 -2.91
CA PRO A 315 2.53 34.94 -4.35
C PRO A 315 3.53 35.86 -5.08
N ASN A 316 4.14 36.83 -4.39
CA ASN A 316 5.06 37.79 -5.01
C ASN A 316 6.49 37.23 -5.16
N ALA A 317 6.82 36.18 -4.41
CA ALA A 317 8.12 35.50 -4.52
C ALA A 317 8.18 34.51 -5.70
N LEU A 318 7.05 34.22 -6.33
CA LEU A 318 6.95 33.22 -7.42
C LEU A 318 7.33 33.88 -8.77
N ASN A 319 8.13 33.15 -9.56
CA ASN A 319 8.28 33.51 -10.97
C ASN A 319 7.06 33.00 -11.79
N GLU A 320 6.95 33.46 -13.04
CA GLU A 320 5.82 33.15 -13.92
C GLU A 320 5.65 31.62 -14.14
N ALA A 321 6.75 30.88 -14.30
CA ALA A 321 6.72 29.43 -14.49
C ALA A 321 6.22 28.69 -13.23
N GLN A 322 6.66 29.12 -12.04
CA GLN A 322 6.21 28.58 -10.76
C GLN A 322 4.73 28.86 -10.53
N ALA A 323 4.29 30.11 -10.75
CA ALA A 323 2.88 30.47 -10.61
C ALA A 323 1.97 29.63 -11.55
N LYS A 324 2.39 29.45 -12.81
CA LYS A 324 1.68 28.61 -13.77
C LYS A 324 1.66 27.14 -13.33
N GLY A 325 2.79 26.61 -12.84
CA GLY A 325 2.90 25.24 -12.34
C GLY A 325 1.96 24.99 -11.15
N LEU A 326 1.96 25.88 -10.15
CA LEU A 326 1.07 25.81 -9.00
C LEU A 326 -0.41 25.90 -9.41
N GLY A 327 -0.73 26.78 -10.37
CA GLY A 327 -2.10 26.86 -10.92
C GLY A 327 -2.56 25.53 -11.54
N LEU A 328 -1.69 24.81 -12.27
CA LEU A 328 -1.99 23.50 -12.81
C LEU A 328 -2.19 22.45 -11.71
N LEU A 329 -1.34 22.45 -10.67
CA LEU A 329 -1.47 21.54 -9.54
C LEU A 329 -2.81 21.77 -8.80
N GLN A 330 -3.18 23.04 -8.59
CA GLN A 330 -4.49 23.38 -7.97
C GLN A 330 -5.67 22.88 -8.81
N GLN A 331 -5.60 23.03 -10.13
CA GLN A 331 -6.63 22.52 -11.04
C GLN A 331 -6.75 20.99 -10.95
N ARG A 332 -5.62 20.26 -10.94
CA ARG A 332 -5.61 18.80 -10.78
C ARG A 332 -6.24 18.37 -9.46
N LEU A 333 -5.85 19.00 -8.34
CA LEU A 333 -6.46 18.73 -7.03
C LEU A 333 -7.97 19.01 -7.03
N THR A 334 -8.40 20.12 -7.62
CA THR A 334 -9.84 20.46 -7.69
C THR A 334 -10.62 19.40 -8.46
N ASN A 335 -10.05 18.85 -9.56
CA ASN A 335 -10.70 17.83 -10.37
C ASN A 335 -10.73 16.46 -9.71
N MET A 336 -9.69 16.10 -8.96
CA MET A 336 -9.55 14.77 -8.34
C MET A 336 -10.07 14.72 -6.89
N GLY A 337 -10.16 15.86 -6.20
CA GLY A 337 -10.46 15.96 -4.77
C GLY A 337 -9.23 15.74 -3.87
N ASP A 338 -8.42 14.76 -4.16
CA ASP A 338 -7.10 14.48 -3.54
C ASP A 338 -6.21 13.72 -4.53
N THR A 339 -4.95 13.48 -4.17
CA THR A 339 -3.99 12.75 -5.03
C THR A 339 -4.12 11.23 -4.93
N GLY A 340 -4.93 10.70 -4.03
CA GLY A 340 -5.22 9.29 -3.83
C GLY A 340 -4.17 8.51 -3.01
N LEU A 341 -2.92 8.98 -2.89
CA LEU A 341 -1.84 8.22 -2.27
C LEU A 341 -2.09 7.95 -0.78
N ASN A 342 -2.40 8.98 0.00
CA ASN A 342 -2.68 8.84 1.42
C ASN A 342 -3.92 7.98 1.67
N LYS A 343 -4.98 8.19 0.89
CA LYS A 343 -6.21 7.40 0.96
C LYS A 343 -5.97 5.91 0.71
N LEU A 344 -5.10 5.60 -0.27
CA LEU A 344 -4.72 4.21 -0.56
C LEU A 344 -3.94 3.59 0.60
N LEU A 345 -2.91 4.28 1.10
CA LEU A 345 -2.09 3.78 2.20
C LEU A 345 -2.87 3.66 3.52
N ASP A 346 -3.76 4.62 3.80
CA ASP A 346 -4.69 4.57 4.94
C ASP A 346 -5.56 3.32 4.87
N LYS A 347 -6.15 3.04 3.70
CA LYS A 347 -7.01 1.87 3.49
C LYS A 347 -6.24 0.56 3.68
N VAL A 348 -5.02 0.47 3.16
CA VAL A 348 -4.16 -0.71 3.35
C VAL A 348 -3.85 -0.93 4.82
N LEU A 349 -3.46 0.14 5.55
CA LEU A 349 -3.02 0.02 6.94
C LEU A 349 -4.16 -0.27 7.90
N PHE A 350 -5.24 0.48 7.80
CA PHE A 350 -6.27 0.50 8.83
C PHE A 350 -7.48 -0.37 8.49
N ASP A 351 -7.83 -0.55 7.20
CA ASP A 351 -8.96 -1.40 6.83
C ASP A 351 -8.54 -2.86 6.57
N GLU A 352 -7.42 -3.07 5.86
CA GLU A 352 -7.00 -4.43 5.50
C GLU A 352 -6.12 -5.07 6.56
N LEU A 353 -5.11 -4.34 7.03
CA LEU A 353 -4.14 -4.87 7.99
C LEU A 353 -4.56 -4.66 9.45
N ASP A 354 -5.75 -4.11 9.69
CA ASP A 354 -6.35 -3.88 11.04
C ASP A 354 -5.36 -3.22 12.03
N ARG A 355 -4.55 -2.25 11.54
CA ARG A 355 -3.58 -1.58 12.39
C ARG A 355 -4.28 -0.54 13.27
N ILE A 356 -3.92 -0.54 14.52
CA ILE A 356 -4.40 0.44 15.50
C ILE A 356 -3.23 1.25 16.03
N VAL A 357 -3.49 2.53 16.32
CA VAL A 357 -2.51 3.41 16.96
C VAL A 357 -2.67 3.25 18.46
N GLY A 358 -1.66 2.67 19.11
CA GLY A 358 -1.61 2.52 20.58
C GLY A 358 -0.82 3.67 21.18
N TYR A 359 -1.36 4.22 22.28
CA TYR A 359 -0.69 5.25 23.08
C TYR A 359 -0.37 4.65 24.44
N PRO A 360 0.89 4.22 24.71
CA PRO A 360 1.26 3.74 26.04
C PRO A 360 1.21 4.92 27.01
N VAL A 361 0.56 4.73 28.15
CA VAL A 361 0.41 5.74 29.20
C VAL A 361 0.76 5.12 30.56
N GLN A 362 1.34 5.90 31.47
CA GLN A 362 1.52 5.49 32.86
C GLN A 362 0.24 5.71 33.67
N ASP A 363 -0.42 6.82 33.42
CA ASP A 363 -1.71 7.21 33.97
C ASP A 363 -2.40 8.21 33.04
N GLU A 364 -3.57 8.74 33.43
CA GLU A 364 -4.36 9.68 32.61
C GLU A 364 -3.64 11.01 32.33
N SER A 365 -2.60 11.36 33.08
CA SER A 365 -1.84 12.61 32.96
C SER A 365 -0.38 12.41 32.53
N HIS A 366 0.13 11.18 32.50
CA HIS A 366 1.51 10.86 32.16
C HIS A 366 1.53 9.86 30.99
N TRP A 367 1.89 10.35 29.86
CA TRP A 367 1.99 9.55 28.63
C TRP A 367 3.45 9.19 28.42
N SER A 368 3.76 7.91 28.51
CA SER A 368 5.06 7.40 28.08
C SER A 368 5.02 7.06 26.60
N ASP A 369 6.03 7.45 25.90
CA ASP A 369 6.27 7.04 24.53
C ASP A 369 6.71 5.57 24.41
#